data_25124fc66914300386114360c1d0e645
#
_entry.id   25124fc66914300386114360c1d0e645
#
_cell.length_a   1.000
_cell.length_b   1.000
_cell.length_c   1.000
_cell.angle_alpha   90.00
_cell.angle_beta   90.00
_cell.angle_gamma   90.00
#
_symmetry.space_group_name_H-M   'P 1'
#
loop_
_entity.id
_entity.type
_entity.pdbx_description
1 polymer ?
#
loop_
_entity_poly.entity_id
_entity_poly.type
_entity_poly.pdbx_seq_one_letter_code
_entity_poly.pdbx_strand_id
1 'polypeptide(L)'
;GHAHLIMGNHEYNVLAFCTPSRAGAPHPYLREHTARNSFIVEETIKQFEPYPQEWRDYLSWFMELPLFQEFENFRAVHACWDQALITEMESKYGRNHMDEEFLHASMDRDSFEGQFVDRLTRGTALKLPDGRSITAKDGFVRHFFRTKFWEKNPEVYDEIVFQPDPLPEDIAERPISAEERKELLYYSPDEKILFMGHYWMQGIPGPIKPNIACLDYSAVKYGRLVAYRMDDEQFLDPNKFCWVRVDRKED
;
A
#
# COMPACT_ATOMS: atom_id res chain seq x y z
N GLY A 1 16.18 11.02 -15.67
CA GLY A 1 16.66 10.04 -14.70
C GLY A 1 16.64 8.64 -15.24
N HIS A 2 17.39 7.76 -14.57
CA HIS A 2 17.49 6.35 -14.97
C HIS A 2 16.73 5.43 -14.01
N ALA A 3 16.12 6.00 -12.97
CA ALA A 3 15.29 5.28 -12.01
C ALA A 3 14.12 6.15 -11.57
N HIS A 4 12.99 5.51 -11.30
CA HIS A 4 11.80 6.13 -10.73
C HIS A 4 11.43 5.34 -9.47
N LEU A 5 11.04 6.06 -8.42
CA LEU A 5 10.51 5.49 -7.21
C LEU A 5 9.09 6.01 -6.98
N ILE A 6 8.29 5.23 -6.28
CA ILE A 6 6.99 5.63 -5.75
C ILE A 6 7.00 5.49 -4.24
N MET A 7 6.25 6.34 -3.56
CA MET A 7 6.10 6.32 -2.11
C MET A 7 5.31 5.09 -1.67
N GLY A 8 5.82 4.39 -0.67
CA GLY A 8 5.11 3.35 0.03
C GLY A 8 4.55 3.80 1.39
N ASN A 9 3.78 2.91 2.01
CA ASN A 9 3.22 3.17 3.34
C ASN A 9 4.29 3.31 4.43
N HIS A 10 5.48 2.77 4.25
CA HIS A 10 6.59 2.90 5.21
C HIS A 10 7.19 4.29 5.18
N GLU A 11 7.48 4.84 4.01
CA GLU A 11 7.95 6.21 3.82
C GLU A 11 6.93 7.22 4.37
N TYR A 12 5.65 7.05 4.04
CA TYR A 12 4.57 7.87 4.60
C TYR A 12 4.49 7.78 6.13
N ASN A 13 4.59 6.59 6.70
CA ASN A 13 4.57 6.41 8.15
C ASN A 13 5.74 7.11 8.83
N VAL A 14 6.94 7.05 8.26
CA VAL A 14 8.14 7.72 8.76
C VAL A 14 7.98 9.24 8.68
N LEU A 15 7.51 9.77 7.55
CA LEU A 15 7.22 11.19 7.42
C LEU A 15 6.26 11.68 8.51
N ALA A 16 5.12 11.00 8.66
CA ALA A 16 4.15 11.36 9.69
C ALA A 16 4.68 11.20 11.12
N PHE A 17 5.57 10.23 11.37
CA PHE A 17 6.20 10.01 12.66
C PHE A 17 7.23 11.09 13.02
N CYS A 18 7.95 11.62 12.02
CA CYS A 18 9.00 12.62 12.23
C CYS A 18 8.52 14.07 12.06
N THR A 19 7.34 14.31 11.48
CA THR A 19 6.80 15.65 11.26
C THR A 19 6.07 16.15 12.51
N PRO A 20 6.46 17.31 13.06
CA PRO A 20 5.75 17.91 14.20
C PRO A 20 4.31 18.25 13.86
N SER A 21 3.42 18.07 14.83
CA SER A 21 2.04 18.54 14.71
C SER A 21 1.95 20.06 14.85
N ARG A 22 0.88 20.65 14.33
CA ARG A 22 0.59 22.07 14.52
C ARG A 22 0.21 22.36 15.97
N ALA A 23 0.37 23.62 16.38
CA ALA A 23 0.00 24.07 17.72
C ALA A 23 -1.48 23.75 18.01
N GLY A 24 -1.72 23.18 19.19
CA GLY A 24 -3.06 22.77 19.64
C GLY A 24 -3.47 21.34 19.24
N ALA A 25 -2.63 20.62 18.49
CA ALA A 25 -2.88 19.21 18.21
C ALA A 25 -2.75 18.35 19.49
N PRO A 26 -3.44 17.18 19.55
CA PRO A 26 -3.42 16.30 20.73
C PRO A 26 -2.06 15.62 20.97
N HIS A 27 -1.23 15.49 19.93
CA HIS A 27 0.08 14.85 19.99
C HIS A 27 1.16 15.74 19.38
N PRO A 28 2.43 15.64 19.86
CA PRO A 28 3.55 16.46 19.37
C PRO A 28 3.91 16.24 17.91
N TYR A 29 3.62 15.05 17.40
CA TYR A 29 3.90 14.63 16.03
C TYR A 29 2.63 14.19 15.32
N LEU A 30 2.60 14.24 14.00
CA LEU A 30 1.45 13.86 13.19
C LEU A 30 1.02 12.41 13.43
N ARG A 31 1.98 11.51 13.61
CA ARG A 31 1.73 10.14 14.03
C ARG A 31 2.13 9.97 15.48
N GLU A 32 1.19 9.58 16.33
CA GLU A 32 1.43 9.35 17.75
C GLU A 32 2.54 8.30 17.95
N HIS A 33 3.48 8.57 18.88
CA HIS A 33 4.60 7.69 19.21
C HIS A 33 4.19 6.57 20.17
N THR A 34 3.15 5.81 19.81
CA THR A 34 2.79 4.59 20.55
C THR A 34 3.88 3.53 20.40
N ALA A 35 3.95 2.56 21.31
CA ALA A 35 4.90 1.45 21.23
C ALA A 35 4.87 0.75 19.85
N ARG A 36 3.67 0.57 19.28
CA ARG A 36 3.49 -0.03 17.95
C ARG A 36 4.02 0.85 16.83
N ASN A 37 3.71 2.13 16.84
CA ASN A 37 4.15 3.05 15.80
C ASN A 37 5.67 3.24 15.84
N SER A 38 6.25 3.30 17.05
CA SER A 38 7.69 3.36 17.27
C SER A 38 8.38 2.11 16.75
N PHE A 39 7.86 0.92 17.06
CA PHE A 39 8.44 -0.35 16.61
C PHE A 39 8.60 -0.44 15.08
N ILE A 40 7.68 0.15 14.31
CA ILE A 40 7.72 0.13 12.83
C ILE A 40 8.91 0.93 12.27
N VAL A 41 9.31 2.01 12.95
CA VAL A 41 10.32 2.96 12.46
C VAL A 41 11.63 2.95 13.26
N GLU A 42 11.63 2.31 14.42
CA GLU A 42 12.73 2.36 15.41
C GLU A 42 14.07 1.92 14.83
N GLU A 43 14.08 0.81 14.11
CA GLU A 43 15.31 0.27 13.53
C GLU A 43 15.93 1.24 12.51
N THR A 44 15.09 1.82 11.66
CA THR A 44 15.54 2.82 10.67
C THR A 44 16.09 4.06 11.37
N ILE A 45 15.37 4.59 12.37
CA ILE A 45 15.81 5.78 13.11
C ILE A 45 17.14 5.52 13.83
N LYS A 46 17.32 4.36 14.48
CA LYS A 46 18.58 3.97 15.13
C LYS A 46 19.76 3.93 14.16
N GLN A 47 19.54 3.40 12.95
CA GLN A 47 20.59 3.36 11.93
C GLN A 47 21.02 4.75 11.46
N PHE A 48 20.11 5.71 11.46
CA PHE A 48 20.40 7.09 11.08
C PHE A 48 20.80 8.01 12.25
N GLU A 49 20.72 7.55 13.50
CA GLU A 49 21.12 8.34 14.67
C GLU A 49 22.52 8.99 14.55
N PRO A 50 23.55 8.28 14.01
CA PRO A 50 24.88 8.89 13.76
C PRO A 50 24.91 9.85 12.58
N TYR A 51 23.88 9.90 11.74
CA TYR A 51 23.83 10.63 10.47
C TYR A 51 22.62 11.57 10.37
N PRO A 52 22.45 12.53 11.30
CA PRO A 52 21.24 13.35 11.39
C PRO A 52 21.00 14.25 10.17
N GLN A 53 22.05 14.62 9.43
CA GLN A 53 21.89 15.39 8.19
C GLN A 53 21.36 14.51 7.06
N GLU A 54 21.95 13.33 6.88
CA GLU A 54 21.45 12.38 5.87
C GLU A 54 19.99 12.00 6.13
N TRP A 55 19.63 11.83 7.43
CA TRP A 55 18.24 11.56 7.79
C TRP A 55 17.28 12.66 7.32
N ARG A 56 17.63 13.93 7.55
CA ARG A 56 16.84 15.07 7.06
C ARG A 56 16.74 15.08 5.54
N ASP A 57 17.83 14.78 4.86
CA ASP A 57 17.87 14.74 3.41
C ASP A 57 16.97 13.62 2.86
N TYR A 58 16.96 12.43 3.50
CA TYR A 58 16.04 11.34 3.16
C TYR A 58 14.58 11.69 3.44
N LEU A 59 14.25 12.33 4.56
CA LEU A 59 12.88 12.77 4.83
C LEU A 59 12.40 13.78 3.78
N SER A 60 13.26 14.73 3.40
CA SER A 60 12.95 15.69 2.34
C SER A 60 12.73 14.97 1.00
N TRP A 61 13.59 14.00 0.66
CA TRP A 61 13.44 13.21 -0.54
C TRP A 61 12.18 12.35 -0.53
N PHE A 62 11.82 11.73 0.59
CA PHE A 62 10.57 10.97 0.70
C PHE A 62 9.35 11.85 0.43
N MET A 63 9.35 13.10 0.88
CA MET A 63 8.26 14.04 0.59
C MET A 63 8.07 14.31 -0.92
N GLU A 64 9.15 14.25 -1.70
CA GLU A 64 9.14 14.46 -3.15
C GLU A 64 8.74 13.20 -3.95
N LEU A 65 8.67 12.02 -3.30
CA LEU A 65 8.31 10.79 -3.99
C LEU A 65 6.85 10.84 -4.48
N PRO A 66 6.62 10.49 -5.75
CA PRO A 66 5.26 10.37 -6.26
C PRO A 66 4.53 9.20 -5.60
N LEU A 67 3.23 9.37 -5.37
CA LEU A 67 2.34 8.32 -4.84
C LEU A 67 1.88 7.35 -5.92
N PHE A 68 1.93 7.79 -7.18
CA PHE A 68 1.63 6.98 -8.36
C PHE A 68 2.42 7.48 -9.56
N GLN A 69 2.64 6.60 -10.52
CA GLN A 69 3.21 6.99 -11.82
C GLN A 69 2.48 6.25 -12.95
N GLU A 70 2.17 6.99 -14.01
CA GLU A 70 1.66 6.44 -15.25
C GLU A 70 2.68 6.65 -16.36
N PHE A 71 3.02 5.56 -17.02
CA PHE A 71 3.88 5.51 -18.19
C PHE A 71 3.05 5.22 -19.45
N GLU A 72 3.67 5.22 -20.61
CA GLU A 72 2.98 4.96 -21.86
C GLU A 72 2.26 3.60 -21.84
N ASN A 73 2.94 2.53 -21.40
CA ASN A 73 2.46 1.16 -21.48
C ASN A 73 2.05 0.56 -20.14
N PHE A 74 2.37 1.19 -19.01
CA PHE A 74 2.08 0.64 -17.69
C PHE A 74 1.87 1.73 -16.64
N ARG A 75 1.39 1.29 -15.48
CA ARG A 75 1.17 2.08 -14.27
C ARG A 75 1.93 1.48 -13.10
N ALA A 76 2.35 2.32 -12.17
CA ALA A 76 2.98 1.89 -10.94
C ALA A 76 2.35 2.62 -9.75
N VAL A 77 2.00 1.85 -8.72
CA VAL A 77 1.46 2.33 -7.45
C VAL A 77 1.91 1.41 -6.33
N HIS A 78 2.00 1.91 -5.09
CA HIS A 78 2.43 1.04 -4.00
C HIS A 78 1.41 -0.06 -3.68
N ALA A 79 0.10 0.23 -3.66
CA ALA A 79 -0.92 -0.76 -3.33
C ALA A 79 -2.07 -0.84 -4.34
N CYS A 80 -2.84 0.21 -4.53
CA CYS A 80 -4.05 0.15 -5.34
C CYS A 80 -4.17 1.38 -6.26
N TRP A 81 -4.40 1.15 -7.53
CA TRP A 81 -4.69 2.20 -8.50
C TRP A 81 -6.17 2.57 -8.44
N ASP A 82 -6.46 3.78 -8.01
CA ASP A 82 -7.81 4.33 -7.97
C ASP A 82 -7.90 5.55 -8.90
N GLN A 83 -8.42 5.34 -10.09
CA GLN A 83 -8.45 6.38 -11.13
C GLN A 83 -9.27 7.60 -10.72
N ALA A 84 -10.33 7.43 -9.94
CA ALA A 84 -11.16 8.54 -9.50
C ALA A 84 -10.39 9.46 -8.54
N LEU A 85 -9.72 8.89 -7.55
CA LEU A 85 -8.89 9.64 -6.61
C LEU A 85 -7.68 10.27 -7.31
N ILE A 86 -7.06 9.57 -8.26
CA ILE A 86 -5.93 10.10 -9.04
C ILE A 86 -6.37 11.31 -9.87
N THR A 87 -7.50 11.22 -10.57
CA THR A 87 -8.03 12.34 -11.35
C THR A 87 -8.37 13.55 -10.47
N GLU A 88 -8.92 13.31 -9.27
CA GLU A 88 -9.18 14.39 -8.31
C GLU A 88 -7.88 15.02 -7.80
N MET A 89 -6.85 14.22 -7.51
CA MET A 89 -5.53 14.70 -7.10
C MET A 89 -4.91 15.59 -8.17
N GLU A 90 -4.92 15.17 -9.42
CA GLU A 90 -4.43 15.94 -10.55
C GLU A 90 -5.20 17.24 -10.74
N SER A 91 -6.54 17.20 -10.59
CA SER A 91 -7.39 18.38 -10.69
C SER A 91 -7.17 19.38 -9.56
N LYS A 92 -7.03 18.91 -8.30
CA LYS A 92 -6.88 19.77 -7.11
C LYS A 92 -5.47 20.34 -6.96
N TYR A 93 -4.48 19.52 -7.24
CA TYR A 93 -3.07 19.81 -6.87
C TYR A 93 -2.14 19.91 -8.09
N GLY A 94 -2.52 19.38 -9.26
CA GLY A 94 -1.69 19.40 -10.47
C GLY A 94 -0.37 18.62 -10.34
N ARG A 95 -0.32 17.65 -9.40
CA ARG A 95 0.90 16.90 -9.07
C ARG A 95 0.56 15.51 -8.54
N ASN A 96 1.57 14.65 -8.43
CA ASN A 96 1.44 13.26 -7.94
C ASN A 96 2.22 12.97 -6.65
N HIS A 97 2.73 13.98 -5.97
CA HIS A 97 3.48 13.89 -4.71
C HIS A 97 2.84 14.79 -3.63
N MET A 98 3.23 14.57 -2.38
CA MET A 98 2.77 15.36 -1.25
C MET A 98 3.66 16.60 -1.02
N ASP A 99 3.13 17.55 -0.29
CA ASP A 99 3.86 18.53 0.47
C ASP A 99 3.46 18.45 1.96
N GLU A 100 4.02 19.31 2.77
CA GLU A 100 3.75 19.32 4.21
C GLU A 100 2.28 19.60 4.53
N GLU A 101 1.62 20.49 3.79
CA GLU A 101 0.20 20.79 3.96
C GLU A 101 -0.67 19.58 3.65
N PHE A 102 -0.36 18.87 2.57
CA PHE A 102 -1.04 17.64 2.19
C PHE A 102 -0.81 16.55 3.25
N LEU A 103 0.42 16.40 3.74
CA LEU A 103 0.75 15.43 4.80
C LEU A 103 -0.05 15.71 6.08
N HIS A 104 -0.16 16.98 6.50
CA HIS A 104 -0.99 17.36 7.63
C HIS A 104 -2.47 17.03 7.41
N ALA A 105 -3.02 17.37 6.24
CA ALA A 105 -4.42 17.11 5.90
C ALA A 105 -4.73 15.59 5.87
N SER A 106 -3.77 14.78 5.41
CA SER A 106 -3.92 13.33 5.28
C SER A 106 -4.01 12.58 6.63
N MET A 107 -3.76 13.26 7.75
CA MET A 107 -3.98 12.67 9.08
C MET A 107 -5.46 12.50 9.41
N ASP A 108 -6.33 13.30 8.82
CA ASP A 108 -7.77 13.09 8.84
C ASP A 108 -8.13 12.04 7.75
N ARG A 109 -8.54 10.86 8.19
CA ARG A 109 -8.89 9.75 7.29
C ARG A 109 -10.14 10.00 6.47
N ASP A 110 -10.99 10.92 6.88
CA ASP A 110 -12.22 11.27 6.18
C ASP A 110 -11.97 12.39 5.15
N SER A 111 -10.80 13.04 5.20
CA SER A 111 -10.36 13.99 4.18
C SER A 111 -10.05 13.29 2.85
N PHE A 112 -10.08 14.05 1.76
CA PHE A 112 -9.61 13.55 0.46
C PHE A 112 -8.15 13.06 0.54
N GLU A 113 -7.28 13.84 1.17
CA GLU A 113 -5.85 13.55 1.31
C GLU A 113 -5.61 12.26 2.09
N GLY A 114 -6.38 12.03 3.17
CA GLY A 114 -6.32 10.81 3.97
C GLY A 114 -6.79 9.59 3.19
N GLN A 115 -7.92 9.70 2.50
CA GLN A 115 -8.46 8.63 1.64
C GLN A 115 -7.52 8.32 0.48
N PHE A 116 -6.95 9.34 -0.16
CA PHE A 116 -6.02 9.20 -1.26
C PHE A 116 -4.76 8.43 -0.84
N VAL A 117 -4.10 8.86 0.23
CA VAL A 117 -2.90 8.18 0.73
C VAL A 117 -3.21 6.75 1.17
N ASP A 118 -4.30 6.55 1.92
CA ASP A 118 -4.65 5.21 2.41
C ASP A 118 -4.94 4.26 1.25
N ARG A 119 -5.67 4.70 0.23
CA ARG A 119 -5.98 3.91 -0.96
C ARG A 119 -4.73 3.53 -1.75
N LEU A 120 -3.87 4.49 -2.07
CA LEU A 120 -2.71 4.24 -2.93
C LEU A 120 -1.59 3.49 -2.21
N THR A 121 -1.49 3.64 -0.87
CA THR A 121 -0.40 3.02 -0.09
C THR A 121 -0.79 1.80 0.72
N ARG A 122 -2.09 1.56 0.96
CA ARG A 122 -2.59 0.40 1.74
C ARG A 122 -3.64 -0.43 1.01
N GLY A 123 -4.21 0.11 -0.07
CA GLY A 123 -5.17 -0.60 -0.90
C GLY A 123 -6.62 -0.49 -0.41
N THR A 124 -7.42 -1.49 -0.74
CA THR A 124 -8.84 -1.55 -0.42
C THR A 124 -9.10 -2.43 0.78
N ALA A 125 -10.08 -2.07 1.61
CA ALA A 125 -10.49 -2.85 2.76
C ALA A 125 -11.99 -2.69 3.00
N LEU A 126 -12.62 -3.73 3.53
CA LEU A 126 -13.99 -3.68 4.06
C LEU A 126 -14.00 -3.89 5.57
N LYS A 127 -14.97 -3.26 6.22
CA LYS A 127 -15.21 -3.46 7.64
C LYS A 127 -15.78 -4.86 7.88
N LEU A 128 -15.33 -5.51 8.94
CA LEU A 128 -15.94 -6.77 9.37
C LEU A 128 -17.40 -6.51 9.80
N PRO A 129 -18.34 -7.39 9.39
CA PRO A 129 -19.75 -7.21 9.68
C PRO A 129 -20.04 -7.30 11.18
N ASP A 130 -21.17 -6.74 11.61
CA ASP A 130 -21.72 -6.83 12.97
C ASP A 130 -20.75 -6.36 14.07
N GLY A 131 -19.82 -5.44 13.75
CA GLY A 131 -18.80 -4.96 14.70
C GLY A 131 -17.78 -6.00 15.13
N ARG A 132 -17.68 -7.12 14.41
CA ARG A 132 -16.72 -8.20 14.69
C ARG A 132 -15.28 -7.75 14.51
N SER A 133 -14.40 -8.51 15.10
CA SER A 133 -12.94 -8.35 14.94
C SER A 133 -12.29 -9.71 14.77
N ILE A 134 -11.10 -9.69 14.15
CA ILE A 134 -10.23 -10.85 13.99
C ILE A 134 -8.91 -10.53 14.68
N THR A 135 -8.44 -11.43 15.53
CA THR A 135 -7.11 -11.32 16.12
C THR A 135 -6.12 -12.06 15.24
N ALA A 136 -5.17 -11.32 14.67
CA ALA A 136 -4.09 -11.90 13.89
C ALA A 136 -3.08 -12.67 14.75
N LYS A 137 -2.22 -13.49 14.14
CA LYS A 137 -1.20 -14.30 14.86
C LYS A 137 -0.22 -13.47 15.69
N ASP A 138 -0.01 -12.20 15.32
CA ASP A 138 0.80 -11.23 16.06
C ASP A 138 0.04 -10.56 17.23
N GLY A 139 -1.19 -11.02 17.54
CA GLY A 139 -2.05 -10.50 18.60
C GLY A 139 -2.81 -9.22 18.21
N PHE A 140 -2.66 -8.74 16.97
CA PHE A 140 -3.34 -7.53 16.55
C PHE A 140 -4.81 -7.76 16.24
N VAL A 141 -5.68 -6.96 16.85
CA VAL A 141 -7.12 -6.98 16.61
C VAL A 141 -7.45 -6.12 15.39
N ARG A 142 -8.08 -6.72 14.39
CA ARG A 142 -8.49 -6.08 13.14
C ARG A 142 -10.01 -6.00 13.08
N HIS A 143 -10.51 -4.85 12.71
CA HIS A 143 -11.92 -4.59 12.44
C HIS A 143 -12.22 -4.50 10.94
N PHE A 144 -11.20 -4.60 10.11
CA PHE A 144 -11.25 -4.56 8.65
C PHE A 144 -10.44 -5.70 8.09
N PHE A 145 -10.83 -6.19 6.92
CA PHE A 145 -10.04 -7.09 6.11
C PHE A 145 -9.70 -6.43 4.78
N ARG A 146 -8.50 -6.73 4.26
CA ARG A 146 -8.06 -6.23 2.96
C ARG A 146 -8.80 -6.97 1.86
N THR A 147 -9.14 -6.24 0.78
CA THR A 147 -9.86 -6.79 -0.35
C THR A 147 -9.02 -6.84 -1.63
N LYS A 148 -9.32 -7.80 -2.49
CA LYS A 148 -8.76 -7.91 -3.84
C LYS A 148 -9.54 -6.95 -4.74
N PHE A 149 -8.89 -5.92 -5.28
CA PHE A 149 -9.51 -4.98 -6.21
C PHE A 149 -9.46 -5.44 -7.68
N TRP A 150 -9.05 -6.66 -7.93
CA TRP A 150 -8.97 -7.30 -9.25
C TRP A 150 -10.02 -8.39 -9.47
N GLU A 151 -10.93 -8.59 -8.54
CA GLU A 151 -12.03 -9.53 -8.70
C GLU A 151 -13.30 -8.81 -9.18
N LYS A 152 -13.88 -9.34 -10.26
CA LYS A 152 -15.07 -8.76 -10.90
C LYS A 152 -16.35 -9.32 -10.29
N ASN A 153 -17.23 -8.43 -9.84
CA ASN A 153 -18.56 -8.78 -9.32
C ASN A 153 -18.56 -9.90 -8.26
N PRO A 154 -17.76 -9.80 -7.19
CA PRO A 154 -17.74 -10.82 -6.15
C PRO A 154 -19.10 -10.89 -5.45
N GLU A 155 -19.51 -12.09 -5.04
CA GLU A 155 -20.80 -12.34 -4.37
C GLU A 155 -20.63 -12.46 -2.85
N VAL A 156 -19.56 -13.11 -2.40
CA VAL A 156 -19.27 -13.38 -0.98
C VAL A 156 -17.89 -12.85 -0.57
N TYR A 157 -17.67 -12.67 0.71
CA TYR A 157 -16.41 -12.13 1.23
C TYR A 157 -15.18 -12.97 0.91
N ASP A 158 -15.30 -14.30 0.86
CA ASP A 158 -14.17 -15.20 0.55
C ASP A 158 -13.58 -14.93 -0.85
N GLU A 159 -14.39 -14.51 -1.78
CA GLU A 159 -13.94 -14.18 -3.14
C GLU A 159 -13.03 -12.95 -3.18
N ILE A 160 -13.22 -12.01 -2.27
CA ILE A 160 -12.47 -10.74 -2.26
C ILE A 160 -11.46 -10.61 -1.14
N VAL A 161 -11.49 -11.45 -0.12
CA VAL A 161 -10.56 -11.33 1.01
C VAL A 161 -9.12 -11.54 0.54
N PHE A 162 -8.23 -10.64 0.99
CA PHE A 162 -6.79 -10.77 0.83
C PHE A 162 -6.09 -10.54 2.17
N GLN A 163 -5.82 -11.62 2.88
CA GLN A 163 -5.06 -11.61 4.13
C GLN A 163 -4.46 -13.00 4.39
N PRO A 164 -3.41 -13.07 5.26
CA PRO A 164 -2.73 -14.32 5.56
C PRO A 164 -3.61 -15.35 6.28
N ASP A 165 -4.48 -14.85 7.14
CA ASP A 165 -5.37 -15.70 7.92
C ASP A 165 -6.75 -15.69 7.25
N PRO A 166 -7.37 -16.85 7.01
CA PRO A 166 -8.69 -16.92 6.41
C PRO A 166 -9.72 -16.22 7.30
N LEU A 167 -10.78 -15.72 6.68
CA LEU A 167 -11.94 -15.27 7.44
C LEU A 167 -12.58 -16.47 8.15
N PRO A 168 -13.19 -16.28 9.35
CA PRO A 168 -14.06 -17.28 9.93
C PRO A 168 -15.15 -17.71 8.93
N GLU A 169 -15.47 -18.99 8.87
CA GLU A 169 -16.36 -19.58 7.86
C GLU A 169 -17.72 -18.86 7.80
N ASP A 170 -18.27 -18.53 8.95
CA ASP A 170 -19.55 -17.81 9.08
C ASP A 170 -19.50 -16.36 8.56
N ILE A 171 -18.32 -15.80 8.34
CA ILE A 171 -18.10 -14.50 7.69
C ILE A 171 -17.78 -14.70 6.21
N ALA A 172 -16.90 -15.65 5.90
CA ALA A 172 -16.40 -15.90 4.56
C ALA A 172 -17.52 -16.11 3.52
N GLU A 173 -18.55 -16.85 3.89
CA GLU A 173 -19.70 -17.17 3.05
C GLU A 173 -20.78 -16.09 3.01
N ARG A 174 -20.63 -15.00 3.75
CA ARG A 174 -21.63 -13.92 3.74
C ARG A 174 -21.68 -13.19 2.40
N PRO A 175 -22.89 -12.90 1.92
CA PRO A 175 -23.09 -12.06 0.75
C PRO A 175 -22.57 -10.63 1.00
N ILE A 176 -21.91 -10.07 -0.01
CA ILE A 176 -21.52 -8.66 -0.02
C ILE A 176 -22.77 -7.81 -0.22
N SER A 177 -23.04 -6.89 0.68
CA SER A 177 -24.21 -6.00 0.61
C SER A 177 -24.12 -5.02 -0.56
N ALA A 178 -25.25 -4.41 -0.92
CA ALA A 178 -25.31 -3.41 -2.00
C ALA A 178 -24.49 -2.14 -1.66
N GLU A 179 -24.40 -1.79 -0.39
CA GLU A 179 -23.60 -0.67 0.11
C GLU A 179 -22.11 -0.98 0.00
N GLU A 180 -21.68 -2.14 0.47
CA GLU A 180 -20.29 -2.56 0.38
C GLU A 180 -19.80 -2.72 -1.07
N ARG A 181 -20.68 -3.18 -1.97
CA ARG A 181 -20.35 -3.23 -3.41
C ARG A 181 -19.99 -1.87 -4.00
N LYS A 182 -20.53 -0.77 -3.48
CA LYS A 182 -20.21 0.59 -3.94
C LYS A 182 -18.80 1.02 -3.49
N GLU A 183 -18.28 0.41 -2.42
CA GLU A 183 -16.94 0.68 -1.90
C GLU A 183 -15.87 -0.16 -2.60
N LEU A 184 -16.29 -1.23 -3.32
CA LEU A 184 -15.35 -2.07 -4.05
C LEU A 184 -14.81 -1.37 -5.28
N LEU A 185 -13.51 -1.46 -5.45
CA LEU A 185 -12.84 -1.05 -6.67
C LEU A 185 -12.61 -2.28 -7.55
N TYR A 186 -12.64 -2.05 -8.87
CA TYR A 186 -12.30 -3.07 -9.85
C TYR A 186 -11.32 -2.52 -10.89
N TYR A 187 -10.16 -3.14 -10.99
CA TYR A 187 -9.19 -2.85 -12.05
C TYR A 187 -9.44 -3.80 -13.23
N SER A 188 -9.92 -3.22 -14.35
CA SER A 188 -10.34 -4.00 -15.53
C SER A 188 -9.15 -4.60 -16.28
N PRO A 189 -9.32 -5.76 -16.94
CA PRO A 189 -8.33 -6.30 -17.87
C PRO A 189 -8.03 -5.41 -19.08
N ASP A 190 -8.91 -4.47 -19.39
CA ASP A 190 -8.73 -3.51 -20.49
C ASP A 190 -7.86 -2.30 -20.12
N GLU A 191 -7.52 -2.19 -18.84
CA GLU A 191 -6.62 -1.16 -18.32
C GLU A 191 -5.15 -1.52 -18.64
N LYS A 192 -4.27 -0.50 -18.58
CA LYS A 192 -2.82 -0.69 -18.72
C LYS A 192 -2.28 -1.71 -17.72
N ILE A 193 -1.13 -2.30 -18.01
CA ILE A 193 -0.42 -3.13 -17.04
C ILE A 193 -0.18 -2.34 -15.76
N LEU A 194 -0.50 -2.94 -14.61
CA LEU A 194 -0.33 -2.39 -13.28
C LEU A 194 0.73 -3.15 -12.51
N PHE A 195 1.79 -2.47 -12.09
CA PHE A 195 2.75 -2.96 -11.11
C PHE A 195 2.44 -2.38 -9.73
N MET A 196 2.33 -3.27 -8.75
CA MET A 196 2.07 -2.90 -7.36
C MET A 196 2.90 -3.73 -6.37
N GLY A 197 2.90 -3.32 -5.12
CA GLY A 197 3.43 -4.04 -3.96
C GLY A 197 2.38 -4.21 -2.86
N HIS A 198 2.79 -4.10 -1.61
CA HIS A 198 1.96 -4.08 -0.40
C HIS A 198 1.04 -5.31 -0.16
N TYR A 199 0.47 -5.86 -1.22
CA TYR A 199 -0.24 -7.14 -1.22
C TYR A 199 0.80 -8.25 -1.31
N TRP A 200 1.45 -8.57 -0.19
CA TRP A 200 2.54 -9.54 -0.17
C TRP A 200 2.08 -10.92 -0.61
N MET A 201 2.66 -11.37 -1.71
CA MET A 201 2.36 -12.63 -2.35
C MET A 201 3.23 -13.76 -1.80
N GLN A 202 2.82 -14.98 -2.08
CA GLN A 202 3.56 -16.21 -1.76
C GLN A 202 3.72 -17.07 -3.02
N GLY A 203 4.57 -18.08 -2.91
CA GLY A 203 4.77 -19.01 -4.02
C GLY A 203 5.75 -18.51 -5.08
N ILE A 204 5.57 -18.94 -6.31
CA ILE A 204 6.39 -18.55 -7.46
C ILE A 204 5.87 -17.21 -8.01
N PRO A 205 6.75 -16.20 -8.21
CA PRO A 205 6.34 -14.94 -8.80
C PRO A 205 5.73 -15.09 -10.19
N GLY A 206 4.62 -14.39 -10.39
CA GLY A 206 3.88 -14.41 -11.64
C GLY A 206 2.75 -13.37 -11.65
N PRO A 207 2.04 -13.21 -12.77
CA PRO A 207 0.93 -12.27 -12.87
C PRO A 207 -0.26 -12.74 -12.02
N ILE A 208 -0.94 -11.79 -11.37
CA ILE A 208 -2.23 -12.03 -10.69
C ILE A 208 -3.35 -12.12 -11.73
N LYS A 209 -3.35 -11.18 -12.66
CA LYS A 209 -4.23 -11.09 -13.84
C LYS A 209 -3.35 -10.77 -15.04
N PRO A 210 -3.82 -10.92 -16.28
CA PRO A 210 -2.99 -10.63 -17.45
C PRO A 210 -2.33 -9.26 -17.47
N ASN A 211 -2.91 -8.30 -16.76
CA ASN A 211 -2.44 -6.91 -16.66
C ASN A 211 -2.12 -6.47 -15.21
N ILE A 212 -2.03 -7.37 -14.24
CA ILE A 212 -1.73 -7.00 -12.84
C ILE A 212 -0.59 -7.88 -12.29
N ALA A 213 0.47 -7.25 -11.81
CA ALA A 213 1.58 -7.88 -11.11
C ALA A 213 1.82 -7.24 -9.74
N CYS A 214 1.83 -8.04 -8.69
CA CYS A 214 2.40 -7.65 -7.40
C CYS A 214 3.85 -8.10 -7.36
N LEU A 215 4.77 -7.17 -7.06
CA LEU A 215 6.21 -7.45 -6.94
C LEU A 215 6.67 -7.61 -5.48
N ASP A 216 5.75 -7.47 -4.51
CA ASP A 216 6.03 -7.72 -3.10
C ASP A 216 5.84 -9.20 -2.77
N TYR A 217 6.95 -9.88 -2.47
CA TYR A 217 7.01 -11.25 -1.99
C TYR A 217 7.73 -11.35 -0.65
N SER A 218 7.57 -10.30 0.18
CA SER A 218 8.09 -10.25 1.56
C SER A 218 9.60 -10.49 1.67
N ALA A 219 10.40 -9.85 0.82
CA ALA A 219 11.87 -9.96 0.86
C ALA A 219 12.43 -9.69 2.27
N VAL A 220 11.90 -8.69 2.97
CA VAL A 220 12.29 -8.34 4.35
C VAL A 220 11.97 -9.41 5.39
N LYS A 221 11.09 -10.37 5.06
CA LYS A 221 10.74 -11.54 5.90
C LYS A 221 11.30 -12.83 5.32
N TYR A 222 12.43 -12.76 4.63
CA TYR A 222 13.10 -13.90 4.00
C TYR A 222 12.27 -14.60 2.91
N GLY A 223 11.43 -13.83 2.23
CA GLY A 223 10.70 -14.26 1.05
C GLY A 223 11.52 -14.15 -0.22
N ARG A 224 11.05 -13.40 -1.21
CA ARG A 224 11.74 -13.17 -2.48
C ARG A 224 11.83 -11.70 -2.80
N LEU A 225 12.98 -11.26 -3.32
CA LEU A 225 13.10 -9.99 -4.03
C LEU A 225 12.75 -10.27 -5.50
N VAL A 226 11.72 -9.59 -5.98
CA VAL A 226 11.13 -9.84 -7.30
C VAL A 226 11.25 -8.62 -8.18
N ALA A 227 11.53 -8.84 -9.45
CA ALA A 227 11.48 -7.84 -10.50
C ALA A 227 10.73 -8.39 -11.72
N TYR A 228 10.21 -7.49 -12.53
CA TYR A 228 9.65 -7.81 -13.83
C TYR A 228 10.41 -7.05 -14.91
N ARG A 229 10.84 -7.74 -15.97
CA ARG A 229 11.51 -7.12 -17.11
C ARG A 229 10.46 -6.72 -18.15
N MET A 230 10.03 -5.44 -18.10
CA MET A 230 9.08 -4.88 -19.05
C MET A 230 9.77 -4.54 -20.37
N ASP A 231 9.17 -4.97 -21.48
CA ASP A 231 9.46 -4.50 -22.83
C ASP A 231 8.19 -3.78 -23.36
N ASP A 232 7.72 -4.09 -24.55
CA ASP A 232 6.54 -3.43 -25.17
C ASP A 232 5.26 -4.31 -25.14
N GLU A 233 5.21 -5.33 -24.29
CA GLU A 233 4.07 -6.21 -24.17
C GLU A 233 2.83 -5.52 -23.60
N GLN A 234 1.66 -5.92 -24.09
CA GLN A 234 0.35 -5.47 -23.59
C GLN A 234 -0.20 -6.36 -22.45
N PHE A 235 0.33 -7.56 -22.30
CA PHE A 235 -0.01 -8.50 -21.24
C PHE A 235 1.25 -9.05 -20.59
N LEU A 236 1.19 -9.27 -19.30
CA LEU A 236 2.31 -9.79 -18.52
C LEU A 236 2.70 -11.20 -18.97
N ASP A 237 4.00 -11.41 -19.23
CA ASP A 237 4.59 -12.72 -19.52
C ASP A 237 5.17 -13.31 -18.23
N PRO A 238 4.68 -14.48 -17.75
CA PRO A 238 5.22 -15.16 -16.57
C PRO A 238 6.73 -15.42 -16.65
N ASN A 239 7.31 -15.58 -17.83
CA ASN A 239 8.75 -15.83 -18.01
C ASN A 239 9.63 -14.59 -17.82
N LYS A 240 9.03 -13.40 -17.73
CA LYS A 240 9.76 -12.14 -17.50
C LYS A 240 9.90 -11.76 -16.03
N PHE A 241 9.31 -12.55 -15.12
CA PHE A 241 9.56 -12.39 -13.69
C PHE A 241 10.94 -12.92 -13.34
N CYS A 242 11.76 -12.06 -12.75
CA CYS A 242 13.07 -12.38 -12.23
C CYS A 242 13.03 -12.29 -10.70
N TRP A 243 13.61 -13.23 -10.00
CA TRP A 243 13.59 -13.19 -8.54
C TRP A 243 14.77 -13.94 -7.91
N VAL A 244 15.11 -13.54 -6.69
CA VAL A 244 16.06 -14.23 -5.84
C VAL A 244 15.40 -14.49 -4.49
N ARG A 245 15.72 -15.62 -3.87
CA ARG A 245 15.33 -15.90 -2.50
C ARG A 245 16.23 -15.10 -1.56
N VAL A 246 15.63 -14.55 -0.50
CA VAL A 246 16.38 -13.88 0.55
C VAL A 246 16.65 -14.90 1.67
N ASP A 247 17.89 -15.26 1.87
CA ASP A 247 18.28 -16.19 2.92
C ASP A 247 18.43 -15.48 4.26
N ARG A 248 18.13 -16.18 5.36
CA ARG A 248 18.48 -15.69 6.69
C ARG A 248 20.02 -15.66 6.79
N LYS A 249 20.57 -14.56 7.29
CA LYS A 249 21.95 -14.61 7.76
C LYS A 249 21.98 -15.61 8.91
N GLU A 250 22.85 -16.59 8.82
CA GLU A 250 23.23 -17.40 9.97
C GLU A 250 24.01 -16.46 10.91
N ASP A 251 23.47 -16.25 12.13
CA ASP A 251 24.12 -15.48 13.19
C ASP A 251 25.36 -16.23 13.73
#